data_ea8112d10dd19794b52ecd4e529ebcf4
#
_entry.id   ea8112d10dd19794b52ecd4e529ebcf4
#
_cell.length_a   1.000
_cell.length_b   1.000
_cell.length_c   1.000
_cell.angle_alpha   90.00
_cell.angle_beta   90.00
_cell.angle_gamma   90.00
#
_symmetry.space_group_name_H-M   'P 1'
#
loop_
_entity.id
_entity.type
_entity.pdbx_description
1 polymer ?
#
loop_
_entity_poly.entity_id
_entity_poly.type
_entity_poly.pdbx_seq_one_letter_code
_entity_poly.pdbx_strand_id
1 'polypeptide(L)'
;LCILGQGKHAPVLAEAIRQYKDWDEGWHYTGMGPFGMCLSRLDALITALGNARDTSVLPTILEKAKKLEPEDYLSHFRAITMATEAIGSREAVSVLLAMLTTPGVRGHSILSFAEARSNAVPDLNDTSTRNLALKELHLARALYLCGDQDGIGEEVLRRYADGLQGHYARSVSYTHLPLPTNREV
;
A
#
# COMPACT_ATOMS: atom_id res chain seq x y z
N LEU A 1 17.50 9.80 -11.14
CA LEU A 1 17.66 11.10 -10.45
C LEU A 1 16.50 11.36 -9.48
N CYS A 2 15.23 11.14 -9.87
CA CYS A 2 14.10 11.24 -8.94
C CYS A 2 14.22 10.25 -7.78
N ILE A 3 14.71 9.03 -8.00
CA ILE A 3 14.99 8.04 -6.95
C ILE A 3 15.97 8.59 -5.90
N LEU A 4 16.85 9.50 -6.30
CA LEU A 4 17.80 10.17 -5.41
C LEU A 4 17.24 11.48 -4.83
N GLY A 5 15.94 11.72 -4.91
CA GLY A 5 15.28 12.92 -4.40
C GLY A 5 15.51 14.18 -5.23
N GLN A 6 15.99 14.07 -6.47
CA GLN A 6 16.19 15.22 -7.36
C GLN A 6 14.90 15.56 -8.11
N GLY A 7 14.02 16.35 -7.49
CA GLY A 7 12.68 16.68 -7.99
C GLY A 7 12.62 17.42 -9.33
N LYS A 8 13.72 18.05 -9.79
CA LYS A 8 13.75 18.80 -11.07
C LYS A 8 13.34 17.97 -12.30
N HIS A 9 13.38 16.65 -12.23
CA HIS A 9 12.98 15.74 -13.29
C HIS A 9 11.56 15.18 -13.13
N ALA A 10 10.87 15.53 -12.06
CA ALA A 10 9.53 15.04 -11.78
C ALA A 10 8.51 15.32 -12.91
N PRO A 11 8.48 16.50 -13.56
CA PRO A 11 7.57 16.75 -14.67
C PRO A 11 7.75 15.81 -15.86
N VAL A 12 9.01 15.46 -16.20
CA VAL A 12 9.30 14.54 -17.30
C VAL A 12 8.80 13.13 -16.97
N LEU A 13 8.99 12.71 -15.72
CA LEU A 13 8.52 11.42 -15.23
C LEU A 13 6.99 11.36 -15.20
N ALA A 14 6.35 12.43 -14.73
CA ALA A 14 4.90 12.55 -14.73
C ALA A 14 4.30 12.44 -16.14
N GLU A 15 4.95 13.09 -17.13
CA GLU A 15 4.52 12.98 -18.52
C GLU A 15 4.67 11.55 -19.05
N ALA A 16 5.78 10.87 -18.76
CA ALA A 16 5.97 9.48 -19.15
C ALA A 16 4.86 8.57 -18.53
N ILE A 17 4.48 8.80 -17.27
CA ILE A 17 3.39 8.07 -16.60
C ILE A 17 2.04 8.31 -17.28
N ARG A 18 1.72 9.55 -17.70
CA ARG A 18 0.45 9.86 -18.39
C ARG A 18 0.28 9.10 -19.69
N GLN A 19 1.39 8.80 -20.39
CA GLN A 19 1.36 8.07 -21.66
C GLN A 19 0.95 6.60 -21.50
N TYR A 20 1.09 6.00 -20.31
CA TYR A 20 0.57 4.67 -20.05
C TYR A 20 -0.97 4.74 -19.95
N LYS A 21 -1.66 4.04 -20.86
CA LYS A 21 -3.13 3.94 -20.79
C LYS A 21 -3.55 3.01 -19.66
N ASP A 22 -2.95 1.83 -19.62
CA ASP A 22 -3.25 0.73 -18.70
C ASP A 22 -2.02 0.38 -17.89
N TRP A 23 -2.25 -0.35 -16.81
CA TRP A 23 -1.16 -0.93 -16.04
C TRP A 23 -0.51 -2.07 -16.84
N ASP A 24 0.81 -2.14 -16.80
CA ASP A 24 1.57 -3.28 -17.29
C ASP A 24 1.59 -4.40 -16.23
N GLU A 25 2.12 -5.56 -16.58
CA GLU A 25 2.15 -6.72 -15.69
C GLU A 25 2.81 -6.36 -14.36
N GLY A 26 2.14 -6.71 -13.29
CA GLY A 26 2.56 -6.47 -11.92
C GLY A 26 3.07 -7.71 -11.23
N TRP A 27 3.05 -7.68 -9.91
CA TRP A 27 3.59 -8.71 -9.06
C TRP A 27 2.73 -8.94 -7.83
N HIS A 28 2.45 -10.21 -7.53
CA HIS A 28 1.92 -10.67 -6.26
C HIS A 28 3.03 -11.23 -5.39
N TYR A 29 2.88 -11.10 -4.07
CA TYR A 29 3.80 -11.76 -3.16
C TYR A 29 3.63 -13.29 -3.26
N THR A 30 4.66 -13.97 -3.73
CA THR A 30 4.67 -15.42 -3.94
C THR A 30 5.88 -16.06 -3.30
N GLY A 31 5.99 -16.11 -2.00
CA GLY A 31 7.08 -16.83 -1.38
C GLY A 31 7.84 -16.08 -0.29
N MET A 32 8.89 -16.71 0.20
CA MET A 32 9.72 -16.18 1.30
C MET A 32 10.79 -15.24 0.74
N GLY A 33 10.62 -13.97 0.97
CA GLY A 33 11.68 -13.02 0.69
C GLY A 33 11.18 -11.57 0.59
N PRO A 34 12.08 -10.61 0.80
CA PRO A 34 11.78 -9.18 0.69
C PRO A 34 11.65 -8.73 -0.77
N PHE A 35 11.47 -9.64 -1.69
CA PHE A 35 11.63 -9.46 -3.11
C PHE A 35 10.44 -8.79 -3.74
N GLY A 36 10.28 -7.57 -3.36
CA GLY A 36 9.49 -6.65 -4.13
C GLY A 36 10.27 -6.08 -5.29
N MET A 37 10.84 -6.91 -6.13
CA MET A 37 11.21 -6.41 -7.43
C MET A 37 9.92 -6.08 -8.16
N CYS A 38 9.69 -4.80 -8.32
CA CYS A 38 8.61 -4.29 -9.12
C CYS A 38 8.92 -4.66 -10.58
N LEU A 39 8.17 -5.59 -11.14
CA LEU A 39 8.34 -5.99 -12.55
C LEU A 39 7.69 -4.97 -13.47
N SER A 40 6.63 -4.32 -13.01
CA SER A 40 5.93 -3.27 -13.75
C SER A 40 6.82 -2.03 -13.91
N ARG A 41 6.95 -1.57 -15.14
CA ARG A 41 7.62 -0.29 -15.43
C ARG A 41 6.84 0.88 -14.85
N LEU A 42 5.52 0.83 -14.91
CA LEU A 42 4.66 1.87 -14.38
C LEU A 42 4.81 1.95 -12.86
N ASP A 43 4.86 0.82 -12.15
CA ASP A 43 5.13 0.79 -10.71
C ASP A 43 6.46 1.47 -10.35
N ALA A 44 7.51 1.16 -11.11
CA ALA A 44 8.82 1.75 -10.91
C ALA A 44 8.82 3.27 -11.15
N LEU A 45 8.14 3.73 -12.23
CA LEU A 45 8.01 5.15 -12.54
C LEU A 45 7.21 5.90 -11.45
N ILE A 46 6.09 5.33 -10.98
CA ILE A 46 5.26 5.92 -9.93
C ILE A 46 6.07 6.03 -8.63
N THR A 47 6.76 4.96 -8.23
CA THR A 47 7.60 4.97 -7.03
C THR A 47 8.72 6.01 -7.13
N ALA A 48 9.38 6.09 -8.29
CA ALA A 48 10.42 7.09 -8.52
C ALA A 48 9.85 8.53 -8.49
N LEU A 49 8.63 8.73 -9.01
CA LEU A 49 7.96 10.02 -8.99
C LEU A 49 7.63 10.44 -7.54
N GLY A 50 7.12 9.51 -6.73
CA GLY A 50 6.85 9.75 -5.32
C GLY A 50 8.10 10.17 -4.53
N ASN A 51 9.24 9.53 -4.82
CA ASN A 51 10.52 9.86 -4.17
C ASN A 51 11.02 11.28 -4.49
N ALA A 52 10.51 11.92 -5.53
CA ALA A 52 10.80 13.34 -5.79
C ALA A 52 10.17 14.27 -4.74
N ARG A 53 9.17 13.80 -3.97
CA ARG A 53 8.44 14.53 -2.92
C ARG A 53 7.85 15.86 -3.38
N ASP A 54 7.51 15.93 -4.65
CA ASP A 54 6.92 17.11 -5.28
C ASP A 54 5.40 16.96 -5.31
N THR A 55 4.69 17.80 -4.58
CA THR A 55 3.22 17.75 -4.52
C THR A 55 2.55 18.07 -5.87
N SER A 56 3.21 18.79 -6.75
CA SER A 56 2.67 19.15 -8.06
C SER A 56 2.42 17.95 -8.97
N VAL A 57 3.08 16.82 -8.73
CA VAL A 57 2.93 15.59 -9.52
C VAL A 57 1.93 14.61 -8.91
N LEU A 58 1.44 14.88 -7.71
CA LEU A 58 0.48 14.02 -7.02
C LEU A 58 -0.77 13.71 -7.85
N PRO A 59 -1.40 14.67 -8.56
CA PRO A 59 -2.57 14.37 -9.40
C PRO A 59 -2.31 13.25 -10.42
N THR A 60 -1.12 13.19 -11.01
CA THR A 60 -0.76 12.12 -11.96
C THR A 60 -0.74 10.74 -11.31
N ILE A 61 -0.27 10.63 -10.06
CA ILE A 61 -0.28 9.39 -9.29
C ILE A 61 -1.71 8.99 -8.93
N LEU A 62 -2.52 9.95 -8.46
CA LEU A 62 -3.90 9.70 -8.05
C LEU A 62 -4.81 9.29 -9.22
N GLU A 63 -4.58 9.81 -10.42
CA GLU A 63 -5.28 9.36 -11.63
C GLU A 63 -5.01 7.89 -11.95
N LYS A 64 -3.78 7.42 -11.71
CA LYS A 64 -3.46 5.99 -11.85
C LYS A 64 -4.10 5.16 -10.72
N ALA A 65 -4.04 5.66 -9.49
CA ALA A 65 -4.65 5.00 -8.34
C ALA A 65 -6.14 4.71 -8.53
N LYS A 66 -6.90 5.63 -9.11
CA LYS A 66 -8.34 5.49 -9.38
C LYS A 66 -8.70 4.39 -10.38
N LYS A 67 -7.72 3.87 -11.11
CA LYS A 67 -7.93 2.79 -12.08
C LYS A 67 -7.69 1.40 -11.51
N LEU A 68 -7.20 1.31 -10.27
CA LEU A 68 -6.92 0.03 -9.62
C LEU A 68 -8.19 -0.60 -9.06
N GLU A 69 -8.37 -1.86 -9.39
CA GLU A 69 -9.43 -2.72 -8.87
C GLU A 69 -8.87 -3.67 -7.80
N PRO A 70 -9.71 -4.24 -6.92
CA PRO A 70 -9.25 -5.11 -5.83
C PRO A 70 -8.42 -6.31 -6.30
N GLU A 71 -8.69 -6.82 -7.50
CA GLU A 71 -8.04 -7.98 -8.11
C GLU A 71 -6.66 -7.68 -8.68
N ASP A 72 -6.34 -6.41 -8.92
CA ASP A 72 -5.06 -6.00 -9.50
C ASP A 72 -3.86 -6.42 -8.63
N TYR A 73 -2.68 -6.40 -9.23
CA TYR A 73 -1.46 -6.86 -8.58
C TYR A 73 -1.11 -6.06 -7.33
N LEU A 74 -0.64 -6.74 -6.29
CA LEU A 74 -0.16 -6.12 -5.05
C LEU A 74 0.89 -5.04 -5.31
N SER A 75 1.75 -5.24 -6.30
CA SER A 75 2.82 -4.28 -6.62
C SER A 75 2.28 -2.91 -7.04
N HIS A 76 1.14 -2.85 -7.73
CA HIS A 76 0.50 -1.60 -8.13
C HIS A 76 0.01 -0.81 -6.91
N PHE A 77 -0.68 -1.48 -5.98
CA PHE A 77 -1.09 -0.86 -4.71
C PHE A 77 0.12 -0.35 -3.93
N ARG A 78 1.17 -1.16 -3.87
CA ARG A 78 2.41 -0.79 -3.20
C ARG A 78 3.07 0.43 -3.85
N ALA A 79 3.13 0.51 -5.16
CA ALA A 79 3.71 1.66 -5.86
C ALA A 79 2.96 2.96 -5.55
N ILE A 80 1.61 2.93 -5.60
CA ILE A 80 0.77 4.08 -5.26
C ILE A 80 0.97 4.49 -3.81
N THR A 81 0.90 3.54 -2.87
CA THR A 81 1.01 3.85 -1.45
C THR A 81 2.38 4.38 -1.08
N MET A 82 3.46 3.78 -1.58
CA MET A 82 4.82 4.29 -1.36
C MET A 82 5.01 5.71 -1.92
N ALA A 83 4.45 5.98 -3.09
CA ALA A 83 4.56 7.30 -3.71
C ALA A 83 3.78 8.37 -2.93
N THR A 84 2.54 8.06 -2.52
CA THR A 84 1.71 8.98 -1.73
C THR A 84 2.29 9.21 -0.33
N GLU A 85 2.83 8.18 0.33
CA GLU A 85 3.54 8.30 1.60
C GLU A 85 4.77 9.21 1.49
N ALA A 86 5.57 9.03 0.44
CA ALA A 86 6.77 9.83 0.24
C ALA A 86 6.47 11.32 0.03
N ILE A 87 5.36 11.64 -0.63
CA ILE A 87 4.86 13.00 -0.83
C ILE A 87 4.20 13.54 0.45
N GLY A 88 3.43 12.72 1.17
CA GLY A 88 2.81 13.06 2.45
C GLY A 88 1.73 14.13 2.38
N SER A 89 1.05 14.28 1.25
CA SER A 89 0.03 15.32 1.06
C SER A 89 -1.37 14.87 1.45
N ARG A 90 -2.11 15.73 2.16
CA ARG A 90 -3.53 15.49 2.49
C ARG A 90 -4.45 15.38 1.27
N GLU A 91 -4.04 15.88 0.13
CA GLU A 91 -4.81 15.75 -1.12
C GLU A 91 -4.95 14.28 -1.57
N ALA A 92 -4.09 13.38 -1.10
CA ALA A 92 -4.21 11.95 -1.36
C ALA A 92 -5.30 11.26 -0.55
N VAL A 93 -5.73 11.82 0.58
CA VAL A 93 -6.60 11.16 1.57
C VAL A 93 -7.88 10.64 0.96
N SER A 94 -8.59 11.46 0.17
CA SER A 94 -9.87 11.06 -0.41
C SER A 94 -9.76 9.86 -1.36
N VAL A 95 -8.69 9.79 -2.15
CA VAL A 95 -8.45 8.68 -3.09
C VAL A 95 -8.01 7.43 -2.34
N LEU A 96 -7.08 7.56 -1.38
CA LEU A 96 -6.63 6.43 -0.57
C LEU A 96 -7.78 5.83 0.25
N LEU A 97 -8.65 6.67 0.81
CA LEU A 97 -9.84 6.23 1.54
C LEU A 97 -10.81 5.49 0.61
N ALA A 98 -11.07 6.03 -0.58
CA ALA A 98 -11.93 5.37 -1.57
C ALA A 98 -11.37 4.00 -1.95
N MET A 99 -10.07 3.88 -2.21
CA MET A 99 -9.43 2.59 -2.49
C MET A 99 -9.55 1.62 -1.31
N LEU A 100 -9.28 2.08 -0.08
CA LEU A 100 -9.34 1.24 1.12
C LEU A 100 -10.76 0.75 1.41
N THR A 101 -11.78 1.56 1.11
CA THR A 101 -13.19 1.22 1.34
C THR A 101 -13.86 0.50 0.18
N THR A 102 -13.16 0.28 -0.92
CA THR A 102 -13.66 -0.53 -2.04
C THR A 102 -13.93 -1.96 -1.55
N PRO A 103 -15.11 -2.53 -1.89
CA PRO A 103 -15.43 -3.92 -1.54
C PRO A 103 -14.33 -4.89 -1.98
N GLY A 104 -13.90 -5.78 -1.08
CA GLY A 104 -12.82 -6.74 -1.34
C GLY A 104 -11.40 -6.24 -0.99
N VAL A 105 -11.23 -4.98 -0.62
CA VAL A 105 -9.92 -4.44 -0.18
C VAL A 105 -9.79 -4.41 1.34
N ARG A 106 -10.87 -4.10 2.07
CA ARG A 106 -10.89 -4.00 3.53
C ARG A 106 -11.45 -5.27 4.19
N GLY A 107 -10.99 -5.55 5.41
CA GLY A 107 -11.57 -6.60 6.27
C GLY A 107 -10.78 -7.92 6.25
N HIS A 108 -9.50 -7.87 5.97
CA HIS A 108 -8.63 -9.06 5.89
C HIS A 108 -7.80 -9.32 7.15
N SER A 109 -8.00 -8.52 8.22
CA SER A 109 -7.35 -8.78 9.50
C SER A 109 -7.96 -10.00 10.19
N ILE A 110 -7.12 -10.90 10.72
CA ILE A 110 -7.53 -12.12 11.42
C ILE A 110 -7.30 -11.92 12.92
N LEU A 111 -8.38 -11.92 13.69
CA LEU A 111 -8.35 -11.61 15.12
C LEU A 111 -8.37 -12.87 16.02
N SER A 112 -8.77 -14.02 15.48
CA SER A 112 -8.91 -15.25 16.27
C SER A 112 -8.46 -16.50 15.51
N PHE A 113 -8.11 -17.55 16.27
CA PHE A 113 -7.80 -18.87 15.68
C PHE A 113 -9.01 -19.48 14.95
N ALA A 114 -10.23 -19.23 15.42
CA ALA A 114 -11.42 -19.72 14.76
C ALA A 114 -11.56 -19.08 13.35
N GLU A 115 -11.35 -17.79 13.26
CA GLU A 115 -11.35 -17.07 11.99
C GLU A 115 -10.19 -17.50 11.08
N ALA A 116 -8.98 -17.67 11.62
CA ALA A 116 -7.83 -18.19 10.87
C ALA A 116 -8.13 -19.56 10.26
N ARG A 117 -8.79 -20.43 11.04
CA ARG A 117 -9.15 -21.77 10.58
C ARG A 117 -10.24 -21.77 9.51
N SER A 118 -11.23 -20.87 9.62
CA SER A 118 -12.28 -20.74 8.61
C SER A 118 -11.77 -20.21 7.29
N ASN A 119 -10.72 -19.38 7.34
CA ASN A 119 -10.10 -18.75 6.17
C ASN A 119 -8.89 -19.55 5.63
N ALA A 120 -8.62 -20.72 6.20
CA ALA A 120 -7.52 -21.56 5.76
C ALA A 120 -7.78 -22.10 4.34
N VAL A 121 -6.83 -21.91 3.46
CA VAL A 121 -6.85 -22.47 2.10
C VAL A 121 -6.07 -23.79 2.07
N PRO A 122 -6.54 -24.77 1.26
CA PRO A 122 -5.88 -26.09 1.20
C PRO A 122 -4.49 -26.04 0.58
N ASP A 123 -4.24 -25.11 -0.33
CA ASP A 123 -2.95 -24.96 -1.00
C ASP A 123 -2.00 -24.11 -0.16
N LEU A 124 -0.92 -24.70 0.28
CA LEU A 124 0.13 -24.03 1.05
C LEU A 124 0.87 -22.92 0.26
N ASN A 125 0.76 -22.94 -1.05
CA ASN A 125 1.35 -21.93 -1.95
C ASN A 125 0.36 -20.80 -2.28
N ASP A 126 -0.89 -20.91 -1.86
CA ASP A 126 -1.87 -19.84 -2.05
C ASP A 126 -1.53 -18.66 -1.14
N THR A 127 -1.16 -17.55 -1.76
CA THR A 127 -0.82 -16.30 -1.10
C THR A 127 -1.94 -15.26 -1.17
N SER A 128 -3.13 -15.62 -1.64
CA SER A 128 -4.25 -14.69 -1.85
C SER A 128 -4.62 -13.92 -0.59
N THR A 129 -4.87 -14.61 0.51
CA THR A 129 -5.18 -13.99 1.82
C THR A 129 -4.10 -13.02 2.28
N ARG A 130 -2.83 -13.39 2.07
CA ARG A 130 -1.70 -12.53 2.41
C ARG A 130 -1.65 -11.28 1.53
N ASN A 131 -1.86 -11.44 0.24
CA ASN A 131 -1.84 -10.31 -0.70
C ASN A 131 -2.95 -9.31 -0.39
N LEU A 132 -4.16 -9.78 -0.07
CA LEU A 132 -5.28 -8.93 0.35
C LEU A 132 -4.96 -8.18 1.65
N ALA A 133 -4.45 -8.88 2.66
CA ALA A 133 -4.03 -8.26 3.92
C ALA A 133 -2.94 -7.19 3.70
N LEU A 134 -1.97 -7.45 2.82
CA LEU A 134 -0.93 -6.47 2.51
C LEU A 134 -1.45 -5.27 1.73
N LYS A 135 -2.40 -5.44 0.81
CA LYS A 135 -3.06 -4.30 0.13
C LYS A 135 -3.76 -3.40 1.13
N GLU A 136 -4.58 -3.99 2.02
CA GLU A 136 -5.28 -3.25 3.08
C GLU A 136 -4.29 -2.50 3.97
N LEU A 137 -3.23 -3.15 4.44
CA LEU A 137 -2.21 -2.54 5.30
C LEU A 137 -1.46 -1.40 4.63
N HIS A 138 -1.04 -1.57 3.38
CA HIS A 138 -0.34 -0.52 2.63
C HIS A 138 -1.23 0.71 2.45
N LEU A 139 -2.51 0.51 2.09
CA LEU A 139 -3.46 1.62 1.93
C LEU A 139 -3.75 2.31 3.26
N ALA A 140 -3.99 1.55 4.34
CA ALA A 140 -4.24 2.10 5.66
C ALA A 140 -3.04 2.92 6.17
N ARG A 141 -1.82 2.43 5.95
CA ARG A 141 -0.60 3.15 6.31
C ARG A 141 -0.44 4.44 5.52
N ALA A 142 -0.62 4.38 4.20
CA ALA A 142 -0.53 5.57 3.36
C ALA A 142 -1.58 6.61 3.77
N LEU A 143 -2.83 6.18 4.02
CA LEU A 143 -3.90 7.03 4.52
C LEU A 143 -3.52 7.71 5.83
N TYR A 144 -3.02 6.93 6.80
CA TYR A 144 -2.56 7.43 8.10
C TYR A 144 -1.45 8.48 7.94
N LEU A 145 -0.43 8.20 7.13
CA LEU A 145 0.72 9.09 6.94
C LEU A 145 0.38 10.35 6.12
N CYS A 146 -0.64 10.30 5.27
CA CYS A 146 -1.12 11.46 4.53
C CYS A 146 -2.09 12.34 5.36
N GLY A 147 -2.40 11.97 6.61
CA GLY A 147 -3.19 12.77 7.55
C GLY A 147 -4.52 12.17 7.92
N ASP A 148 -4.76 10.94 7.55
CA ASP A 148 -5.94 10.11 7.88
C ASP A 148 -7.30 10.82 7.64
N GLN A 149 -8.36 10.08 7.76
CA GLN A 149 -9.72 10.61 7.84
C GLN A 149 -10.51 9.78 8.85
N ASP A 150 -11.05 10.45 9.84
CA ASP A 150 -11.88 9.85 10.90
C ASP A 150 -11.18 8.68 11.65
N GLY A 151 -9.84 8.63 11.61
CA GLY A 151 -9.04 7.58 12.25
C GLY A 151 -9.12 6.21 11.58
N ILE A 152 -9.61 6.13 10.33
CA ILE A 152 -9.83 4.85 9.62
C ILE A 152 -8.53 4.12 9.35
N GLY A 153 -7.48 4.85 8.91
CA GLY A 153 -6.16 4.27 8.68
C GLY A 153 -5.56 3.71 9.97
N GLU A 154 -5.65 4.48 11.07
CA GLU A 154 -5.18 4.06 12.38
C GLU A 154 -5.95 2.84 12.90
N GLU A 155 -7.27 2.82 12.78
CA GLU A 155 -8.11 1.68 13.18
C GLU A 155 -7.66 0.38 12.51
N VAL A 156 -7.49 0.41 11.18
CA VAL A 156 -7.06 -0.77 10.43
C VAL A 156 -5.67 -1.24 10.90
N LEU A 157 -4.71 -0.32 11.03
CA LEU A 157 -3.36 -0.66 11.49
C LEU A 157 -3.36 -1.28 12.89
N ARG A 158 -4.17 -0.76 13.83
CA ARG A 158 -4.32 -1.32 15.18
C ARG A 158 -4.92 -2.72 15.16
N ARG A 159 -5.97 -2.96 14.36
CA ARG A 159 -6.56 -4.29 14.22
C ARG A 159 -5.53 -5.35 13.79
N TYR A 160 -4.64 -5.01 12.88
CA TYR A 160 -3.56 -5.92 12.48
C TYR A 160 -2.49 -6.08 13.58
N ALA A 161 -2.15 -5.01 14.29
CA ALA A 161 -1.18 -5.06 15.38
C ALA A 161 -1.66 -5.97 16.53
N ASP A 162 -2.95 -5.90 16.85
CA ASP A 162 -3.58 -6.66 17.94
C ASP A 162 -3.98 -8.08 17.50
N GLY A 163 -4.08 -8.34 16.20
CA GLY A 163 -4.49 -9.62 15.64
C GLY A 163 -3.35 -10.63 15.46
N LEU A 164 -3.70 -11.82 14.97
CA LEU A 164 -2.74 -12.91 14.70
C LEU A 164 -1.71 -12.55 13.61
N GLN A 165 -2.00 -11.55 12.81
CA GLN A 165 -1.15 -11.07 11.72
C GLN A 165 -0.28 -9.86 12.12
N GLY A 166 -0.05 -9.64 13.39
CA GLY A 166 0.74 -8.52 13.90
C GLY A 166 2.14 -8.38 13.27
N HIS A 167 2.72 -9.47 12.81
CA HIS A 167 3.98 -9.43 12.06
C HIS A 167 3.84 -8.73 10.69
N TYR A 168 2.67 -8.74 10.04
CA TYR A 168 2.43 -7.98 8.82
C TYR A 168 2.40 -6.48 9.11
N ALA A 169 1.69 -6.09 10.17
CA ALA A 169 1.66 -4.70 10.60
C ALA A 169 3.07 -4.17 10.90
N ARG A 170 3.92 -4.97 11.55
CA ARG A 170 5.33 -4.61 11.82
C ARG A 170 6.14 -4.43 10.54
N SER A 171 5.96 -5.30 9.56
CA SER A 171 6.72 -5.23 8.29
C SER A 171 6.33 -4.02 7.44
N VAL A 172 5.08 -3.56 7.54
CA VAL A 172 4.57 -2.41 6.79
C VAL A 172 4.75 -1.10 7.58
N SER A 173 4.59 -1.13 8.91
CA SER A 173 4.55 0.07 9.76
C SER A 173 5.89 0.40 10.43
N TYR A 174 7.01 0.01 9.90
CA TYR A 174 8.35 0.02 10.53
C TYR A 174 8.83 1.34 11.16
N THR A 175 8.03 2.38 11.24
CA THR A 175 8.54 3.65 11.76
C THR A 175 7.61 4.52 12.61
N HIS A 176 6.28 4.39 12.67
CA HIS A 176 5.51 5.53 13.22
C HIS A 176 4.29 5.28 14.10
N LEU A 177 3.83 4.07 14.27
CA LEU A 177 2.86 3.81 15.33
C LEU A 177 3.62 3.52 16.62
N PRO A 178 3.36 4.23 17.74
CA PRO A 178 3.70 3.71 19.05
C PRO A 178 2.86 2.45 19.25
N LEU A 179 3.45 1.30 18.87
CA LEU A 179 2.87 0.02 19.22
C LEU A 179 2.71 0.00 20.74
N PRO A 180 1.57 -0.45 21.27
CA PRO A 180 1.45 -0.66 22.70
C PRO A 180 2.64 -1.51 23.12
N THR A 181 3.50 -0.94 23.93
CA THR A 181 4.57 -1.68 24.57
C THR A 181 3.87 -2.66 25.50
N ASN A 182 3.83 -3.95 25.11
CA ASN A 182 3.56 -5.02 26.06
C ASN A 182 4.68 -4.99 27.11
N ARG A 183 4.56 -4.06 28.03
CA ARG A 183 5.21 -4.12 29.35
C ARG A 183 4.09 -4.43 30.31
N GLU A 184 4.00 -5.71 30.61
CA GLU A 184 3.61 -6.27 31.91
C GLU A 184 3.21 -7.73 31.68
N VAL A 185 4.18 -8.59 31.81
CA VAL A 185 4.03 -9.89 32.44
C VAL A 185 5.09 -9.94 33.49
#